data_37eaa7de466c17a4022a08c32a30633b
#
_entry.id   37eaa7de466c17a4022a08c32a30633b
#
_cell.length_a   1.000
_cell.length_b   1.000
_cell.length_c   1.000
_cell.angle_alpha   90.00
_cell.angle_beta   90.00
_cell.angle_gamma   90.00
#
_symmetry.space_group_name_H-M   'P 1'
#
loop_
_entity.id
_entity.type
_entity.pdbx_description
1 polymer ?
#
loop_
_entity_poly.entity_id
_entity_poly.type
_entity_poly.pdbx_seq_one_letter_code
_entity_poly.pdbx_strand_id
1 'polypeptide(L)'
;MPGGNSVSAAAVPRYILYGDARDRPDWFVNVEPLDKRCRERGWIIKPHTHPRMTQIVYCQQGQGHMMIDGDNQAFAPGCVMVVPPHRIHGFHYAGAAQGWVITIETHYLDDLLIRAPELRHVLESGGVFPLAARCDAQVEPAMAALTEELQAGRRGGALGAEIQLMSVLLLFLRHWPVQDRPDAVLTGRAELVRRFRLLVEAQYRRQPLVSDLAAQLCVSVSQLRLACKSVTGMSPIELLHDHLLAEAKRCLAYTPMSVSEIAHRLGFGDAAYFSRFFAKLASMPPTAFRRQQLHPAAIEP
;
A
#
# COMPACT_ATOMS: atom_id res chain seq x y z
N MET A 1 47.06 -0.20 6.79
CA MET A 1 45.86 -0.99 7.21
C MET A 1 44.71 -0.04 7.42
N PRO A 2 43.75 0.13 6.49
CA PRO A 2 42.52 0.87 6.77
C PRO A 2 41.46 -0.12 7.26
N GLY A 3 41.02 0.11 8.50
CA GLY A 3 39.94 -0.63 9.10
C GLY A 3 38.61 -0.44 8.35
N GLY A 4 38.08 -1.53 7.82
CA GLY A 4 36.76 -1.55 7.23
C GLY A 4 35.68 -1.29 8.30
N ASN A 5 35.02 -0.16 8.22
CA ASN A 5 33.81 0.13 8.94
C ASN A 5 32.69 -0.71 8.33
N SER A 6 32.44 -1.89 8.88
CA SER A 6 31.21 -2.61 8.60
C SER A 6 30.06 -1.82 9.20
N VAL A 7 29.38 -1.03 8.37
CA VAL A 7 28.08 -0.45 8.73
C VAL A 7 27.16 -1.63 9.01
N SER A 8 26.88 -1.86 10.30
CA SER A 8 25.83 -2.75 10.75
C SER A 8 24.56 -2.37 9.99
N ALA A 9 23.96 -3.32 9.26
CA ALA A 9 22.69 -3.13 8.59
C ALA A 9 21.62 -2.93 9.65
N ALA A 10 21.45 -1.68 10.11
CA ALA A 10 20.34 -1.30 10.96
C ALA A 10 19.06 -1.68 10.22
N ALA A 11 18.23 -2.50 10.83
CA ALA A 11 16.99 -2.96 10.22
C ALA A 11 16.15 -1.74 9.80
N VAL A 12 15.80 -1.66 8.52
CA VAL A 12 14.99 -0.57 7.99
C VAL A 12 13.64 -0.59 8.70
N PRO A 13 13.20 0.52 9.34
CA PRO A 13 11.92 0.57 10.03
C PRO A 13 10.76 0.26 9.10
N ARG A 14 9.76 -0.47 9.62
CA ARG A 14 8.49 -0.77 8.95
C ARG A 14 7.38 -0.03 9.66
N TYR A 15 6.58 0.73 8.91
CA TYR A 15 5.44 1.47 9.45
C TYR A 15 4.17 1.12 8.70
N ILE A 16 3.04 1.15 9.39
CA ILE A 16 1.71 1.13 8.76
C ILE A 16 1.44 2.51 8.17
N LEU A 17 1.56 3.56 8.99
CA LEU A 17 1.68 4.95 8.56
C LEU A 17 2.90 5.53 9.28
N TYR A 18 3.72 6.32 8.59
CA TYR A 18 4.95 6.87 9.17
C TYR A 18 4.67 7.73 10.40
N GLY A 19 5.14 7.28 11.57
CA GLY A 19 5.02 8.00 12.83
C GLY A 19 3.69 7.84 13.57
N ASP A 20 2.74 7.07 13.07
CA ASP A 20 1.53 6.74 13.80
C ASP A 20 1.70 5.38 14.50
N ALA A 21 1.82 5.41 15.83
CA ALA A 21 1.75 4.21 16.66
C ALA A 21 0.29 3.72 16.85
N ARG A 22 -0.68 4.41 16.26
CA ARG A 22 -2.09 4.09 16.37
C ARG A 22 -2.54 3.36 15.13
N ASP A 23 -2.90 2.09 15.31
CA ASP A 23 -3.79 1.38 14.40
C ASP A 23 -5.05 2.24 14.24
N ARG A 24 -5.15 3.01 13.16
CA ARG A 24 -6.45 3.51 12.71
C ARG A 24 -7.06 2.35 11.93
N PRO A 25 -8.06 1.68 12.49
CA PRO A 25 -8.76 0.65 11.79
C PRO A 25 -9.54 1.30 10.65
N ASP A 26 -9.59 0.66 9.49
CA ASP A 26 -10.64 0.74 8.47
C ASP A 26 -10.57 1.80 7.39
N TRP A 27 -9.48 2.55 7.27
CA TRP A 27 -9.34 3.43 6.12
C TRP A 27 -8.48 2.74 5.04
N PHE A 28 -9.13 2.23 4.01
CA PHE A 28 -8.44 1.71 2.82
C PHE A 28 -7.69 2.81 2.07
N VAL A 29 -8.08 4.07 2.30
CA VAL A 29 -7.49 5.28 1.73
C VAL A 29 -7.35 6.32 2.81
N ASN A 30 -6.16 6.91 2.93
CA ASN A 30 -5.91 8.09 3.76
C ASN A 30 -5.34 9.21 2.90
N VAL A 31 -5.80 10.44 3.15
CA VAL A 31 -5.31 11.64 2.48
C VAL A 31 -4.94 12.68 3.52
N GLU A 32 -3.74 13.22 3.40
CA GLU A 32 -3.27 14.26 4.31
C GLU A 32 -2.45 15.33 3.57
N PRO A 33 -2.47 16.57 4.04
CA PRO A 33 -1.57 17.61 3.53
C PRO A 33 -0.12 17.25 3.79
N LEU A 34 0.74 17.51 2.81
CA LEU A 34 2.18 17.19 2.87
C LEU A 34 2.89 17.92 4.01
N ASP A 35 2.55 19.19 4.25
CA ASP A 35 3.14 20.01 5.28
C ASP A 35 2.85 19.47 6.69
N LYS A 36 1.64 18.98 6.95
CA LYS A 36 1.26 18.35 8.21
C LYS A 36 2.15 17.15 8.52
N ARG A 37 2.50 16.38 7.49
CA ARG A 37 3.34 15.18 7.63
C ARG A 37 4.82 15.50 7.84
N CYS A 38 5.33 16.54 7.18
CA CYS A 38 6.77 16.79 7.06
C CYS A 38 7.30 17.87 8.02
N ARG A 39 6.47 18.84 8.39
CA ARG A 39 6.88 20.00 9.20
C ARG A 39 7.49 19.61 10.53
N GLU A 40 6.85 18.73 11.30
CA GLU A 40 7.32 18.27 12.61
C GLU A 40 8.62 17.45 12.51
N ARG A 41 8.98 16.96 11.34
CA ARG A 41 10.17 16.13 11.06
C ARG A 41 11.29 16.90 10.39
N GLY A 42 11.22 18.23 10.39
CA GLY A 42 12.25 19.08 9.78
C GLY A 42 12.40 18.85 8.28
N TRP A 43 11.33 18.46 7.58
CA TRP A 43 11.30 18.22 6.14
C TRP A 43 12.19 17.05 5.66
N ILE A 44 12.53 16.15 6.58
CA ILE A 44 13.30 14.94 6.29
C ILE A 44 12.51 13.71 6.74
N ILE A 45 12.15 12.85 5.80
CA ILE A 45 11.56 11.54 6.05
C ILE A 45 12.64 10.50 5.87
N LYS A 46 13.09 9.91 6.98
CA LYS A 46 14.17 8.90 6.96
C LYS A 46 13.75 7.64 6.18
N PRO A 47 14.71 6.87 5.65
CA PRO A 47 14.43 5.62 4.96
C PRO A 47 13.58 4.66 5.79
N HIS A 48 12.47 4.18 5.18
CA HIS A 48 11.53 3.26 5.80
C HIS A 48 10.76 2.49 4.72
N THR A 49 9.88 1.59 5.11
CA THR A 49 9.04 0.82 4.18
C THR A 49 7.63 0.61 4.75
N HIS A 50 6.66 0.52 3.85
CA HIS A 50 5.28 0.15 4.15
C HIS A 50 4.95 -1.19 3.47
N PRO A 51 4.67 -2.25 4.22
CA PRO A 51 4.49 -3.57 3.61
C PRO A 51 3.14 -3.74 2.88
N ARG A 52 2.14 -2.94 3.21
CA ARG A 52 0.76 -3.08 2.70
C ARG A 52 0.14 -1.79 2.23
N MET A 53 0.93 -0.80 1.89
CA MET A 53 0.46 0.50 1.47
C MET A 53 1.19 0.96 0.22
N THR A 54 0.45 1.46 -0.75
CA THR A 54 0.97 2.31 -1.81
C THR A 54 0.84 3.76 -1.39
N GLN A 55 1.91 4.53 -1.48
CA GLN A 55 1.86 5.97 -1.27
C GLN A 55 1.99 6.71 -2.59
N ILE A 56 1.20 7.74 -2.73
CA ILE A 56 1.29 8.70 -3.83
C ILE A 56 1.46 10.07 -3.20
N VAL A 57 2.55 10.74 -3.52
CA VAL A 57 2.82 12.09 -3.04
C VAL A 57 2.76 13.04 -4.23
N TYR A 58 1.84 14.00 -4.19
CA TYR A 58 1.79 15.08 -5.15
C TYR A 58 2.46 16.32 -4.56
N CYS A 59 3.51 16.80 -5.20
CA CYS A 59 4.24 18.00 -4.82
C CYS A 59 3.70 19.20 -5.60
N GLN A 60 2.90 20.03 -4.94
CA GLN A 60 2.35 21.26 -5.55
C GLN A 60 3.38 22.40 -5.50
N GLN A 61 4.06 22.55 -4.35
CA GLN A 61 5.13 23.53 -4.14
C GLN A 61 6.27 22.91 -3.35
N GLY A 62 7.47 23.40 -3.62
CA GLY A 62 8.68 22.87 -3.02
C GLY A 62 9.45 21.95 -3.97
N GLN A 63 10.64 21.56 -3.55
CA GLN A 63 11.53 20.68 -4.31
C GLN A 63 12.39 19.86 -3.36
N GLY A 64 12.99 18.82 -3.86
CA GLY A 64 13.84 17.96 -3.05
C GLY A 64 14.27 16.70 -3.76
N HIS A 65 14.56 15.68 -2.98
CA HIS A 65 14.94 14.36 -3.47
C HIS A 65 14.13 13.27 -2.77
N MET A 66 13.72 12.30 -3.55
CA MET A 66 13.17 11.04 -3.08
C MET A 66 14.24 9.96 -3.25
N MET A 67 14.56 9.27 -2.17
CA MET A 67 15.34 8.03 -2.24
C MET A 67 14.35 6.87 -2.34
N ILE A 68 14.54 5.96 -3.30
CA ILE A 68 13.77 4.73 -3.45
C ILE A 68 14.70 3.58 -3.82
N ASP A 69 14.76 2.55 -2.98
CA ASP A 69 15.63 1.37 -3.10
C ASP A 69 17.10 1.69 -3.41
N GLY A 70 17.60 2.79 -2.89
CA GLY A 70 18.98 3.27 -3.08
C GLY A 70 19.16 4.27 -4.22
N ASP A 71 18.19 4.41 -5.13
CA ASP A 71 18.19 5.44 -6.16
C ASP A 71 17.73 6.78 -5.57
N ASN A 72 18.41 7.85 -5.94
CA ASN A 72 18.09 9.21 -5.51
C ASN A 72 17.54 10.01 -6.69
N GLN A 73 16.27 10.36 -6.63
CA GLN A 73 15.53 11.03 -7.72
C GLN A 73 15.09 12.43 -7.27
N ALA A 74 15.46 13.45 -8.03
CA ALA A 74 15.01 14.82 -7.76
C ALA A 74 13.53 15.00 -8.11
N PHE A 75 12.80 15.79 -7.32
CA PHE A 75 11.44 16.24 -7.60
C PHE A 75 11.32 17.76 -7.50
N ALA A 76 10.34 18.29 -8.23
CA ALA A 76 10.01 19.70 -8.32
C ALA A 76 8.47 19.88 -8.25
N PRO A 77 7.95 21.12 -8.23
CA PRO A 77 6.51 21.34 -8.32
C PRO A 77 5.88 20.67 -9.55
N GLY A 78 4.68 20.12 -9.38
CA GLY A 78 3.98 19.35 -10.41
C GLY A 78 4.42 17.89 -10.55
N CYS A 79 5.30 17.39 -9.69
CA CYS A 79 5.67 15.98 -9.69
C CYS A 79 4.73 15.13 -8.83
N VAL A 80 4.46 13.92 -9.30
CA VAL A 80 3.90 12.83 -8.51
C VAL A 80 5.00 11.84 -8.18
N MET A 81 5.10 11.48 -6.92
CA MET A 81 6.03 10.45 -6.43
C MET A 81 5.20 9.24 -6.01
N VAL A 82 5.51 8.08 -6.58
CA VAL A 82 4.80 6.83 -6.30
C VAL A 82 5.70 5.88 -5.55
N VAL A 83 5.22 5.35 -4.45
CA VAL A 83 5.89 4.35 -3.62
C VAL A 83 5.02 3.11 -3.54
N PRO A 84 5.29 2.09 -4.35
CA PRO A 84 4.64 0.79 -4.21
C PRO A 84 4.95 0.12 -2.87
N PRO A 85 4.17 -0.91 -2.45
CA PRO A 85 4.42 -1.65 -1.23
C PRO A 85 5.84 -2.24 -1.18
N HIS A 86 6.38 -2.33 0.02
CA HIS A 86 7.70 -2.92 0.34
C HIS A 86 8.93 -2.17 -0.20
N ARG A 87 8.78 -1.09 -0.97
CA ARG A 87 9.93 -0.30 -1.41
C ARG A 87 10.52 0.49 -0.25
N ILE A 88 11.83 0.45 -0.09
CA ILE A 88 12.54 1.30 0.88
C ILE A 88 12.60 2.70 0.30
N HIS A 89 12.06 3.68 1.04
CA HIS A 89 11.97 5.05 0.54
C HIS A 89 12.15 6.07 1.66
N GLY A 90 12.56 7.27 1.26
CA GLY A 90 12.70 8.43 2.13
C GLY A 90 12.63 9.71 1.31
N PHE A 91 12.40 10.83 1.97
CA PHE A 91 12.28 12.12 1.30
C PHE A 91 13.14 13.17 2.01
N HIS A 92 13.78 14.01 1.24
CA HIS A 92 14.46 15.20 1.70
C HIS A 92 13.93 16.40 0.92
N TYR A 93 13.14 17.23 1.57
CA TYR A 93 12.64 18.49 1.02
C TYR A 93 13.64 19.59 1.29
N ALA A 94 13.96 20.40 0.30
CA ALA A 94 14.94 21.52 0.42
C ALA A 94 14.41 22.69 1.27
N GLY A 95 13.16 22.64 1.72
CA GLY A 95 12.48 23.63 2.54
C GLY A 95 11.01 23.31 2.67
N ALA A 96 10.20 24.30 3.01
CA ALA A 96 8.76 24.13 3.10
C ALA A 96 8.17 23.67 1.76
N ALA A 97 7.34 22.65 1.80
CA ALA A 97 6.67 22.10 0.65
C ALA A 97 5.16 22.01 0.89
N GLN A 98 4.37 22.11 -0.17
CA GLN A 98 2.92 21.96 -0.16
C GLN A 98 2.51 20.88 -1.14
N GLY A 99 1.41 20.23 -0.86
CA GLY A 99 0.88 19.15 -1.66
C GLY A 99 0.10 18.15 -0.80
N TRP A 100 0.01 16.93 -1.30
CA TRP A 100 -0.85 15.92 -0.73
C TRP A 100 -0.15 14.56 -0.67
N VAL A 101 -0.47 13.80 0.36
CA VAL A 101 -0.06 12.41 0.48
C VAL A 101 -1.31 11.55 0.49
N ILE A 102 -1.44 10.68 -0.50
CA ILE A 102 -2.48 9.65 -0.56
C ILE A 102 -1.82 8.34 -0.15
N THR A 103 -2.39 7.65 0.80
CA THR A 103 -1.96 6.32 1.21
C THR A 103 -3.10 5.34 0.96
N ILE A 104 -2.87 4.31 0.15
CA ILE A 104 -3.87 3.34 -0.28
C ILE A 104 -3.45 1.96 0.19
N GLU A 105 -4.35 1.24 0.85
CA GLU A 105 -4.12 -0.14 1.27
C GLU A 105 -4.06 -1.07 0.06
N THR A 106 -3.12 -2.01 0.08
CA THR A 106 -2.78 -2.85 -1.09
C THR A 106 -3.96 -3.65 -1.61
N HIS A 107 -4.75 -4.28 -0.74
CA HIS A 107 -5.91 -5.08 -1.19
C HIS A 107 -6.99 -4.23 -1.85
N TYR A 108 -7.25 -3.05 -1.29
CA TYR A 108 -8.19 -2.12 -1.90
C TYR A 108 -7.70 -1.65 -3.27
N LEU A 109 -6.39 -1.41 -3.38
CA LEU A 109 -5.77 -1.06 -4.64
C LEU A 109 -5.83 -2.19 -5.66
N ASP A 110 -5.57 -3.43 -5.24
CA ASP A 110 -5.67 -4.61 -6.10
C ASP A 110 -7.09 -4.77 -6.66
N ASP A 111 -8.13 -4.59 -5.84
CA ASP A 111 -9.54 -4.58 -6.27
C ASP A 111 -9.83 -3.45 -7.28
N LEU A 112 -9.26 -2.25 -7.08
CA LEU A 112 -9.36 -1.15 -8.05
C LEU A 112 -8.68 -1.50 -9.36
N LEU A 113 -7.49 -2.10 -9.33
CA LEU A 113 -6.71 -2.47 -10.51
C LEU A 113 -7.31 -3.62 -11.32
N ILE A 114 -8.21 -4.41 -10.75
CA ILE A 114 -9.04 -5.37 -11.50
C ILE A 114 -10.05 -4.62 -12.38
N ARG A 115 -10.65 -3.55 -11.88
CA ARG A 115 -11.68 -2.74 -12.57
C ARG A 115 -11.09 -1.68 -13.50
N ALA A 116 -9.88 -1.21 -13.23
CA ALA A 116 -9.17 -0.17 -13.97
C ALA A 116 -7.69 -0.57 -14.16
N PRO A 117 -7.41 -1.58 -15.02
CA PRO A 117 -6.07 -2.14 -15.18
C PRO A 117 -5.06 -1.13 -15.77
N GLU A 118 -5.53 -0.11 -16.46
CA GLU A 118 -4.71 0.99 -17.00
C GLU A 118 -4.00 1.81 -15.91
N LEU A 119 -4.53 1.85 -14.69
CA LEU A 119 -3.88 2.51 -13.54
C LEU A 119 -2.64 1.78 -13.04
N ARG A 120 -2.47 0.51 -13.42
CA ARG A 120 -1.36 -0.33 -12.98
C ARG A 120 -0.01 0.30 -13.29
N HIS A 121 0.14 0.81 -14.51
CA HIS A 121 1.36 1.46 -14.95
C HIS A 121 1.77 2.65 -14.05
N VAL A 122 0.80 3.44 -13.61
CA VAL A 122 1.02 4.56 -12.69
C VAL A 122 1.42 4.08 -11.30
N LEU A 123 0.72 3.09 -10.76
CA LEU A 123 0.76 2.73 -9.34
C LEU A 123 1.84 1.70 -8.98
N GLU A 124 2.32 0.93 -9.96
CA GLU A 124 3.37 -0.08 -9.74
C GLU A 124 4.77 0.40 -10.16
N SER A 125 4.89 1.51 -10.90
CA SER A 125 6.18 1.95 -11.46
C SER A 125 7.21 2.39 -10.42
N GLY A 126 6.78 3.04 -9.33
CA GLY A 126 7.66 3.54 -8.27
C GLY A 126 8.68 4.57 -8.76
N GLY A 127 8.75 5.73 -8.12
CA GLY A 127 9.67 6.80 -8.50
C GLY A 127 9.02 8.17 -8.59
N VAL A 128 9.71 9.11 -9.24
CA VAL A 128 9.30 10.51 -9.44
C VAL A 128 8.87 10.71 -10.88
N PHE A 129 7.67 11.28 -11.09
CA PHE A 129 7.07 11.49 -12.40
C PHE A 129 6.56 12.94 -12.52
N PRO A 130 7.11 13.75 -13.43
CA PRO A 130 6.57 15.07 -13.70
C PRO A 130 5.24 14.94 -14.45
N LEU A 131 4.19 15.56 -13.96
CA LEU A 131 2.93 15.65 -14.67
C LEU A 131 2.96 16.79 -15.70
N ALA A 132 2.14 16.68 -16.75
CA ALA A 132 2.03 17.75 -17.73
C ALA A 132 1.52 19.06 -17.08
N ALA A 133 2.06 20.19 -17.47
CA ALA A 133 1.96 21.51 -16.85
C ALA A 133 0.56 22.12 -16.65
N ARG A 134 -0.52 21.41 -16.91
CA ARG A 134 -1.92 21.88 -16.70
C ARG A 134 -2.66 21.10 -15.61
N CYS A 135 -1.97 20.23 -14.88
CA CYS A 135 -2.62 19.35 -13.91
C CYS A 135 -2.98 20.06 -12.59
N ASP A 136 -2.19 21.04 -12.16
CA ASP A 136 -2.31 21.69 -10.84
C ASP A 136 -3.72 22.24 -10.56
N ALA A 137 -4.30 22.98 -11.52
CA ALA A 137 -5.63 23.56 -11.37
C ALA A 137 -6.76 22.51 -11.20
N GLN A 138 -6.52 21.25 -11.57
CA GLN A 138 -7.50 20.17 -11.47
C GLN A 138 -7.24 19.28 -10.24
N VAL A 139 -5.98 19.10 -9.85
CA VAL A 139 -5.61 18.21 -8.74
C VAL A 139 -6.10 18.76 -7.41
N GLU A 140 -5.91 20.04 -7.13
CA GLU A 140 -6.30 20.64 -5.85
C GLU A 140 -7.79 20.48 -5.53
N PRO A 141 -8.74 20.84 -6.42
CA PRO A 141 -10.16 20.61 -6.17
C PRO A 141 -10.51 19.12 -6.00
N ALA A 142 -9.88 18.23 -6.78
CA ALA A 142 -10.12 16.79 -6.67
C ALA A 142 -9.61 16.23 -5.34
N MET A 143 -8.44 16.68 -4.85
CA MET A 143 -7.91 16.31 -3.55
C MET A 143 -8.76 16.85 -2.40
N ALA A 144 -9.25 18.07 -2.50
CA ALA A 144 -10.17 18.64 -1.52
C ALA A 144 -11.47 17.83 -1.44
N ALA A 145 -12.08 17.49 -2.58
CA ALA A 145 -13.29 16.67 -2.65
C ALA A 145 -13.07 15.26 -2.05
N LEU A 146 -11.95 14.62 -2.36
CA LEU A 146 -11.59 13.33 -1.76
C LEU A 146 -11.43 13.44 -0.23
N THR A 147 -10.77 14.48 0.24
CA THR A 147 -10.57 14.71 1.67
C THR A 147 -11.89 14.95 2.39
N GLU A 148 -12.79 15.73 1.79
CA GLU A 148 -14.14 15.99 2.34
C GLU A 148 -14.94 14.70 2.46
N GLU A 149 -14.99 13.85 1.44
CA GLU A 149 -15.70 12.57 1.51
C GLU A 149 -15.14 11.62 2.58
N LEU A 150 -13.82 11.58 2.75
CA LEU A 150 -13.17 10.77 3.77
C LEU A 150 -13.45 11.26 5.21
N GLN A 151 -13.74 12.56 5.40
CA GLN A 151 -13.95 13.15 6.73
C GLN A 151 -15.43 13.30 7.11
N ALA A 152 -16.32 13.41 6.15
CA ALA A 152 -17.69 13.86 6.40
C ALA A 152 -18.60 12.81 7.08
N GLY A 153 -18.25 11.53 7.10
CA GLY A 153 -19.08 10.48 7.70
C GLY A 153 -20.51 10.38 7.11
N ARG A 154 -20.71 10.86 5.88
CA ARG A 154 -22.01 10.96 5.21
C ARG A 154 -22.51 9.58 4.77
N ARG A 155 -23.82 9.43 4.63
CA ARG A 155 -24.41 8.25 3.98
C ARG A 155 -23.86 8.13 2.55
N GLY A 156 -23.27 6.98 2.23
CA GLY A 156 -22.61 6.74 0.95
C GLY A 156 -21.16 7.27 0.87
N GLY A 157 -20.57 7.73 1.98
CA GLY A 157 -19.21 8.30 2.00
C GLY A 157 -18.14 7.35 1.46
N ALA A 158 -18.24 6.04 1.70
CA ALA A 158 -17.31 5.07 1.13
C ALA A 158 -17.36 5.06 -0.42
N LEU A 159 -18.56 5.12 -1.01
CA LEU A 159 -18.75 5.22 -2.46
C LEU A 159 -18.26 6.58 -2.98
N GLY A 160 -18.57 7.66 -2.27
CA GLY A 160 -18.08 8.99 -2.61
C GLY A 160 -16.56 9.08 -2.61
N ALA A 161 -15.92 8.56 -1.57
CA ALA A 161 -14.46 8.50 -1.47
C ALA A 161 -13.84 7.67 -2.61
N GLU A 162 -14.43 6.53 -2.99
CA GLU A 162 -13.98 5.73 -4.13
C GLU A 162 -14.07 6.51 -5.45
N ILE A 163 -15.21 7.19 -5.69
CA ILE A 163 -15.41 8.01 -6.90
C ILE A 163 -14.36 9.14 -6.96
N GLN A 164 -14.13 9.84 -5.86
CA GLN A 164 -13.16 10.93 -5.82
C GLN A 164 -11.73 10.42 -5.96
N LEU A 165 -11.38 9.30 -5.33
CA LEU A 165 -10.07 8.67 -5.52
C LEU A 165 -9.86 8.30 -6.99
N MET A 166 -10.82 7.64 -7.62
CA MET A 166 -10.73 7.29 -9.04
C MET A 166 -10.60 8.53 -9.93
N SER A 167 -11.26 9.64 -9.58
CA SER A 167 -11.11 10.91 -10.29
C SER A 167 -9.68 11.45 -10.19
N VAL A 168 -9.06 11.41 -9.01
CA VAL A 168 -7.66 11.81 -8.81
C VAL A 168 -6.70 10.91 -9.59
N LEU A 169 -6.88 9.60 -9.50
CA LEU A 169 -6.03 8.63 -10.21
C LEU A 169 -6.16 8.78 -11.74
N LEU A 170 -7.36 9.07 -12.23
CA LEU A 170 -7.60 9.34 -13.65
C LEU A 170 -6.90 10.64 -14.10
N LEU A 171 -6.89 11.69 -13.27
CA LEU A 171 -6.13 12.90 -13.56
C LEU A 171 -4.64 12.59 -13.67
N PHE A 172 -4.08 11.84 -12.73
CA PHE A 172 -2.68 11.44 -12.80
C PHE A 172 -2.41 10.60 -14.06
N LEU A 173 -3.24 9.62 -14.39
CA LEU A 173 -3.09 8.80 -15.59
C LEU A 173 -3.10 9.66 -16.88
N ARG A 174 -4.03 10.61 -17.01
CA ARG A 174 -4.16 11.47 -18.20
C ARG A 174 -2.99 12.43 -18.39
N HIS A 175 -2.35 12.83 -17.31
CA HIS A 175 -1.20 13.75 -17.30
C HIS A 175 0.12 13.02 -17.07
N TRP A 176 0.09 11.67 -16.99
CA TRP A 176 1.29 10.87 -16.84
C TRP A 176 2.22 11.08 -18.04
N PRO A 177 3.53 11.25 -17.82
CA PRO A 177 4.44 11.42 -18.93
C PRO A 177 4.34 10.21 -19.86
N VAL A 178 4.01 10.48 -21.12
CA VAL A 178 4.14 9.48 -22.19
C VAL A 178 5.64 9.24 -22.35
N GLN A 179 6.18 8.37 -21.54
CA GLN A 179 7.51 7.87 -21.82
C GLN A 179 7.33 6.82 -22.91
N ASP A 180 8.02 7.01 -24.05
CA ASP A 180 8.42 5.94 -24.97
C ASP A 180 9.40 4.94 -24.27
N ARG A 181 9.10 4.59 -23.03
CA ARG A 181 9.66 3.35 -22.50
C ARG A 181 8.79 2.27 -23.07
N PRO A 182 9.36 1.39 -23.92
CA PRO A 182 8.71 0.11 -24.20
C PRO A 182 8.35 -0.43 -22.83
N ASP A 183 7.09 -0.83 -22.63
CA ASP A 183 6.51 -1.37 -21.41
C ASP A 183 7.62 -1.76 -20.47
N ALA A 184 7.79 -1.05 -19.33
CA ALA A 184 8.89 -1.36 -18.45
C ALA A 184 8.71 -2.85 -18.18
N VAL A 185 9.47 -3.65 -18.92
CA VAL A 185 9.35 -5.10 -18.92
C VAL A 185 9.60 -5.42 -17.47
N LEU A 186 8.51 -5.62 -16.74
CA LEU A 186 8.59 -6.00 -15.32
C LEU A 186 9.69 -7.03 -15.29
N THR A 187 10.76 -6.81 -14.54
CA THR A 187 11.83 -7.80 -14.48
C THR A 187 11.13 -9.14 -14.36
N GLY A 188 11.58 -10.20 -14.99
CA GLY A 188 10.85 -11.46 -15.02
C GLY A 188 10.42 -11.93 -13.63
N ARG A 189 11.10 -11.43 -12.56
CA ARG A 189 10.74 -11.63 -11.16
C ARG A 189 9.52 -10.81 -10.72
N ALA A 190 9.41 -9.55 -11.12
CA ALA A 190 8.27 -8.71 -10.76
C ALA A 190 6.98 -9.22 -11.43
N GLU A 191 7.06 -9.65 -12.69
CA GLU A 191 5.95 -10.30 -13.40
C GLU A 191 5.57 -11.65 -12.75
N LEU A 192 6.54 -12.44 -12.34
CA LEU A 192 6.28 -13.70 -11.62
C LEU A 192 5.55 -13.43 -10.29
N VAL A 193 5.96 -12.43 -9.52
CA VAL A 193 5.29 -12.06 -8.26
C VAL A 193 3.87 -11.54 -8.52
N ARG A 194 3.67 -10.75 -9.57
CA ARG A 194 2.33 -10.30 -9.98
C ARG A 194 1.41 -11.49 -10.31
N ARG A 195 1.87 -12.43 -11.14
CA ARG A 195 1.11 -13.65 -11.47
C ARG A 195 0.84 -14.50 -10.22
N PHE A 196 1.79 -14.58 -9.31
CA PHE A 196 1.62 -15.28 -8.04
C PHE A 196 0.51 -14.64 -7.20
N ARG A 197 0.48 -13.30 -7.06
CA ARG A 197 -0.58 -12.58 -6.34
C ARG A 197 -1.97 -12.83 -6.95
N LEU A 198 -2.09 -12.81 -8.27
CA LEU A 198 -3.34 -13.13 -8.95
C LEU A 198 -3.83 -14.56 -8.67
N LEU A 199 -2.91 -15.54 -8.60
CA LEU A 199 -3.26 -16.90 -8.22
C LEU A 199 -3.69 -17.00 -6.75
N VAL A 200 -3.02 -16.30 -5.85
CA VAL A 200 -3.40 -16.20 -4.44
C VAL A 200 -4.83 -15.64 -4.34
N GLU A 201 -5.12 -14.51 -4.98
CA GLU A 201 -6.44 -13.88 -5.04
C GLU A 201 -7.53 -14.85 -5.51
N ALA A 202 -7.26 -15.59 -6.58
CA ALA A 202 -8.22 -16.54 -7.15
C ALA A 202 -8.43 -17.80 -6.29
N GLN A 203 -7.45 -18.19 -5.47
CA GLN A 203 -7.43 -19.53 -4.86
C GLN A 203 -7.28 -19.56 -3.34
N TYR A 204 -7.06 -18.44 -2.64
CA TYR A 204 -6.76 -18.41 -1.20
C TYR A 204 -7.78 -19.19 -0.34
N ARG A 205 -9.05 -19.21 -0.73
CA ARG A 205 -10.11 -19.95 -0.03
C ARG A 205 -9.94 -21.46 -0.05
N ARG A 206 -9.12 -21.98 -0.97
CA ARG A 206 -8.79 -23.41 -1.05
C ARG A 206 -7.58 -23.77 -0.21
N GLN A 207 -6.97 -22.80 0.47
CA GLN A 207 -5.75 -22.99 1.25
C GLN A 207 -4.62 -23.69 0.43
N PRO A 208 -4.27 -23.15 -0.78
CA PRO A 208 -3.34 -23.83 -1.67
C PRO A 208 -1.95 -23.92 -1.07
N LEU A 209 -1.25 -25.02 -1.34
CA LEU A 209 0.17 -25.12 -1.01
C LEU A 209 0.99 -24.20 -1.93
N VAL A 210 2.07 -23.63 -1.42
CA VAL A 210 3.00 -22.81 -2.21
C VAL A 210 3.59 -23.61 -3.38
N SER A 211 3.79 -24.94 -3.20
CA SER A 211 4.22 -25.86 -4.26
C SER A 211 3.26 -25.90 -5.44
N ASP A 212 1.96 -25.91 -5.16
CA ASP A 212 0.92 -26.01 -6.19
C ASP A 212 0.81 -24.70 -6.98
N LEU A 213 0.94 -23.57 -6.28
CA LEU A 213 0.98 -22.24 -6.91
C LEU A 213 2.24 -22.05 -7.77
N ALA A 214 3.40 -22.54 -7.29
CA ALA A 214 4.64 -22.51 -8.06
C ALA A 214 4.54 -23.39 -9.31
N ALA A 215 3.95 -24.58 -9.22
CA ALA A 215 3.72 -25.47 -10.35
C ALA A 215 2.80 -24.83 -11.41
N GLN A 216 1.70 -24.16 -11.01
CA GLN A 216 0.82 -23.42 -11.90
C GLN A 216 1.53 -22.26 -12.62
N LEU A 217 2.55 -21.69 -11.99
CA LEU A 217 3.39 -20.64 -12.59
C LEU A 217 4.53 -21.18 -13.44
N CYS A 218 4.66 -22.51 -13.53
CA CYS A 218 5.75 -23.21 -14.24
C CYS A 218 7.15 -22.83 -13.72
N VAL A 219 7.28 -22.65 -12.38
CA VAL A 219 8.55 -22.35 -11.71
C VAL A 219 8.77 -23.25 -10.50
N SER A 220 10.03 -23.39 -10.06
CA SER A 220 10.32 -24.05 -8.80
C SER A 220 9.92 -23.17 -7.59
N VAL A 221 9.64 -23.81 -6.43
CA VAL A 221 9.38 -23.09 -5.17
C VAL A 221 10.55 -22.16 -4.81
N SER A 222 11.78 -22.58 -5.10
CA SER A 222 12.99 -21.77 -4.84
C SER A 222 13.04 -20.52 -5.71
N GLN A 223 12.70 -20.63 -7.00
CA GLN A 223 12.60 -19.47 -7.91
C GLN A 223 11.50 -18.51 -7.47
N LEU A 224 10.31 -19.03 -7.11
CA LEU A 224 9.22 -18.22 -6.59
C LEU A 224 9.62 -17.50 -5.29
N ARG A 225 10.29 -18.21 -4.36
CA ARG A 225 10.79 -17.61 -3.11
C ARG A 225 11.79 -16.50 -3.38
N LEU A 226 12.73 -16.71 -4.29
CA LEU A 226 13.73 -15.72 -4.65
C LEU A 226 13.07 -14.47 -5.27
N ALA A 227 12.11 -14.66 -6.19
CA ALA A 227 11.35 -13.59 -6.79
C ALA A 227 10.57 -12.79 -5.73
N CYS A 228 9.78 -13.47 -4.88
CA CYS A 228 9.02 -12.80 -3.82
C CYS A 228 9.93 -12.03 -2.86
N LYS A 229 11.02 -12.65 -2.38
CA LYS A 229 11.96 -11.96 -1.49
C LYS A 229 12.64 -10.76 -2.15
N SER A 230 13.01 -10.83 -3.43
CA SER A 230 13.67 -9.72 -4.13
C SER A 230 12.73 -8.56 -4.44
N VAL A 231 11.43 -8.84 -4.71
CA VAL A 231 10.46 -7.82 -5.11
C VAL A 231 9.70 -7.25 -3.92
N THR A 232 9.36 -8.09 -2.93
CA THR A 232 8.46 -7.71 -1.83
C THR A 232 9.10 -7.78 -0.44
N GLY A 233 10.31 -8.33 -0.33
CA GLY A 233 10.91 -8.61 0.97
C GLY A 233 10.25 -9.77 1.74
N MET A 234 9.18 -10.36 1.21
CA MET A 234 8.39 -11.43 1.85
C MET A 234 8.58 -12.77 1.12
N SER A 235 8.38 -13.88 1.82
CA SER A 235 8.28 -15.20 1.19
C SER A 235 6.88 -15.41 0.58
N PRO A 236 6.70 -16.39 -0.33
CA PRO A 236 5.38 -16.69 -0.89
C PRO A 236 4.33 -17.03 0.16
N ILE A 237 4.70 -17.75 1.22
CA ILE A 237 3.76 -18.12 2.30
C ILE A 237 3.38 -16.88 3.14
N GLU A 238 4.30 -15.95 3.35
CA GLU A 238 4.01 -14.70 4.04
C GLU A 238 3.03 -13.85 3.22
N LEU A 239 3.18 -13.78 1.90
CA LEU A 239 2.24 -13.08 1.01
C LEU A 239 0.84 -13.72 1.03
N LEU A 240 0.75 -15.05 0.99
CA LEU A 240 -0.52 -15.77 1.12
C LEU A 240 -1.19 -15.51 2.48
N HIS A 241 -0.42 -15.56 3.56
CA HIS A 241 -0.92 -15.28 4.92
C HIS A 241 -1.35 -13.83 5.10
N ASP A 242 -0.64 -12.88 4.50
CA ASP A 242 -0.99 -11.46 4.54
C ASP A 242 -2.33 -11.22 3.82
N HIS A 243 -2.54 -11.84 2.66
CA HIS A 243 -3.81 -11.81 1.94
C HIS A 243 -4.96 -12.39 2.79
N LEU A 244 -4.78 -13.59 3.38
CA LEU A 244 -5.78 -14.22 4.25
C LEU A 244 -6.11 -13.35 5.47
N LEU A 245 -5.12 -12.70 6.07
CA LEU A 245 -5.32 -11.79 7.19
C LEU A 245 -6.15 -10.56 6.80
N ALA A 246 -5.86 -9.96 5.64
CA ALA A 246 -6.60 -8.81 5.15
C ALA A 246 -8.07 -9.16 4.90
N GLU A 247 -8.34 -10.28 4.22
CA GLU A 247 -9.69 -10.77 4.01
C GLU A 247 -10.42 -11.09 5.32
N ALA A 248 -9.72 -11.66 6.30
CA ALA A 248 -10.26 -11.90 7.64
C ALA A 248 -10.65 -10.58 8.33
N LYS A 249 -9.79 -9.60 8.30
CA LYS A 249 -10.05 -8.26 8.85
C LYS A 249 -11.27 -7.61 8.16
N ARG A 250 -11.35 -7.69 6.84
CA ARG A 250 -12.47 -7.18 6.06
C ARG A 250 -13.79 -7.84 6.47
N CYS A 251 -13.83 -9.16 6.57
CA CYS A 251 -15.02 -9.87 7.01
C CYS A 251 -15.42 -9.50 8.46
N LEU A 252 -14.46 -9.38 9.36
CA LEU A 252 -14.69 -9.00 10.75
C LEU A 252 -15.25 -7.59 10.90
N ALA A 253 -14.79 -6.65 10.09
CA ALA A 253 -15.17 -5.24 10.15
C ALA A 253 -16.53 -4.97 9.48
N TYR A 254 -16.79 -5.60 8.32
CA TYR A 254 -17.89 -5.19 7.44
C TYR A 254 -19.01 -6.21 7.31
N THR A 255 -18.92 -7.37 7.98
CA THR A 255 -20.00 -8.37 7.90
C THR A 255 -20.47 -8.80 9.28
N PRO A 256 -21.77 -9.20 9.42
CA PRO A 256 -22.29 -9.76 10.66
C PRO A 256 -21.87 -11.23 10.87
N MET A 257 -21.06 -11.81 9.98
CA MET A 257 -20.63 -13.21 10.06
C MET A 257 -19.94 -13.52 11.37
N SER A 258 -20.26 -14.66 11.98
CA SER A 258 -19.53 -15.18 13.14
C SER A 258 -18.07 -15.50 12.80
N VAL A 259 -17.22 -15.60 13.81
CA VAL A 259 -15.81 -16.00 13.62
C VAL A 259 -15.71 -17.37 12.94
N SER A 260 -16.63 -18.29 13.24
CA SER A 260 -16.69 -19.63 12.62
C SER A 260 -17.06 -19.56 11.13
N GLU A 261 -18.06 -18.75 10.77
CA GLU A 261 -18.44 -18.54 9.37
C GLU A 261 -17.32 -17.89 8.56
N ILE A 262 -16.60 -16.93 9.16
CA ILE A 262 -15.42 -16.30 8.52
C ILE A 262 -14.31 -17.35 8.31
N ALA A 263 -14.02 -18.15 9.32
CA ALA A 263 -13.03 -19.22 9.19
C ALA A 263 -13.36 -20.16 8.02
N HIS A 264 -14.62 -20.62 7.95
CA HIS A 264 -15.08 -21.47 6.85
C HIS A 264 -15.03 -20.80 5.49
N ARG A 265 -15.47 -19.53 5.41
CA ARG A 265 -15.39 -18.72 4.19
C ARG A 265 -13.98 -18.55 3.64
N LEU A 266 -12.99 -18.45 4.53
CA LEU A 266 -11.57 -18.34 4.20
C LEU A 266 -10.87 -19.70 3.99
N GLY A 267 -11.63 -20.79 4.02
CA GLY A 267 -11.13 -22.14 3.77
C GLY A 267 -10.42 -22.79 4.97
N PHE A 268 -10.58 -22.26 6.18
CA PHE A 268 -10.07 -22.93 7.38
C PHE A 268 -11.04 -24.04 7.79
N GLY A 269 -10.50 -25.23 7.99
CA GLY A 269 -11.29 -26.40 8.44
C GLY A 269 -11.74 -26.30 9.90
N ASP A 270 -11.12 -25.43 10.71
CA ASP A 270 -11.40 -25.25 12.13
C ASP A 270 -11.28 -23.78 12.56
N ALA A 271 -12.31 -23.29 13.26
CA ALA A 271 -12.38 -21.93 13.75
C ALA A 271 -11.35 -21.61 14.85
N ALA A 272 -10.92 -22.62 15.64
CA ALA A 272 -9.88 -22.42 16.64
C ALA A 272 -8.51 -22.26 15.97
N TYR A 273 -8.25 -23.01 14.89
CA TYR A 273 -7.05 -22.82 14.10
C TYR A 273 -7.01 -21.45 13.43
N PHE A 274 -8.13 -21.02 12.82
CA PHE A 274 -8.27 -19.66 12.29
C PHE A 274 -8.01 -18.59 13.36
N SER A 275 -8.58 -18.75 14.56
CA SER A 275 -8.40 -17.79 15.63
C SER A 275 -6.94 -17.67 16.08
N ARG A 276 -6.20 -18.78 16.14
CA ARG A 276 -4.76 -18.78 16.43
C ARG A 276 -3.95 -18.14 15.30
N PHE A 277 -4.27 -18.46 14.04
CA PHE A 277 -3.66 -17.84 12.86
C PHE A 277 -3.85 -16.32 12.89
N PHE A 278 -5.09 -15.86 13.05
CA PHE A 278 -5.41 -14.44 13.11
C PHE A 278 -4.70 -13.74 14.27
N ALA A 279 -4.77 -14.29 15.48
CA ALA A 279 -4.15 -13.69 16.65
C ALA A 279 -2.63 -13.58 16.53
N LYS A 280 -1.98 -14.56 15.92
CA LYS A 280 -0.53 -14.55 15.65
C LYS A 280 -0.14 -13.39 14.72
N LEU A 281 -0.94 -13.09 13.70
CA LEU A 281 -0.60 -12.08 12.69
C LEU A 281 -1.15 -10.69 13.03
N ALA A 282 -2.30 -10.62 13.67
CA ALA A 282 -2.95 -9.37 14.07
C ALA A 282 -2.59 -8.90 15.49
N SER A 283 -1.82 -9.71 16.26
CA SER A 283 -1.48 -9.46 17.67
C SER A 283 -2.70 -9.33 18.60
N MET A 284 -3.88 -9.74 18.15
CA MET A 284 -5.11 -9.78 18.95
C MET A 284 -6.10 -10.80 18.41
N PRO A 285 -7.02 -11.35 19.25
CA PRO A 285 -8.06 -12.29 18.79
C PRO A 285 -9.06 -11.65 17.82
N PRO A 286 -9.70 -12.44 16.91
CA PRO A 286 -10.71 -11.95 15.97
C PRO A 286 -11.87 -11.21 16.63
N THR A 287 -12.36 -11.70 17.78
CA THR A 287 -13.45 -11.08 18.54
C THR A 287 -13.07 -9.73 19.14
N ALA A 288 -11.83 -9.58 19.60
CA ALA A 288 -11.30 -8.31 20.10
C ALA A 288 -11.16 -7.31 18.95
N PHE A 289 -10.62 -7.75 17.80
CA PHE A 289 -10.56 -6.93 16.60
C PHE A 289 -11.93 -6.41 16.19
N ARG A 290 -12.95 -7.28 16.06
CA ARG A 290 -14.32 -6.87 15.74
C ARG A 290 -14.88 -5.85 16.73
N ARG A 291 -14.69 -6.07 18.03
CA ARG A 291 -15.20 -5.15 19.06
C ARG A 291 -14.57 -3.76 18.93
N GLN A 292 -13.29 -3.71 18.65
CA GLN A 292 -12.59 -2.45 18.42
C GLN A 292 -13.13 -1.71 17.19
N GLN A 293 -13.56 -2.44 16.16
CA GLN A 293 -14.17 -1.87 14.96
C GLN A 293 -15.58 -1.32 15.20
N LEU A 294 -16.38 -2.03 15.99
CA LEU A 294 -17.77 -1.65 16.29
C LEU A 294 -17.86 -0.51 17.32
N HIS A 295 -16.84 -0.34 18.16
CA HIS A 295 -16.77 0.71 19.17
C HIS A 295 -15.39 1.38 19.10
N PRO A 296 -15.15 2.26 18.09
CA PRO A 296 -13.98 3.11 18.13
C PRO A 296 -14.12 3.93 19.40
N ALA A 297 -13.16 3.75 20.33
CA ALA A 297 -13.17 4.43 21.63
C ALA A 297 -13.45 5.92 21.40
N ALA A 298 -14.52 6.41 21.99
CA ALA A 298 -14.78 7.83 22.09
C ALA A 298 -13.51 8.44 22.70
N ILE A 299 -12.86 9.30 21.95
CA ILE A 299 -11.73 10.09 22.45
C ILE A 299 -12.37 10.99 23.49
N GLU A 300 -12.18 10.67 24.76
CA GLU A 300 -12.45 11.63 25.83
C GLU A 300 -11.60 12.88 25.58
N PRO A 301 -12.18 14.07 25.79
CA PRO A 301 -11.61 15.35 25.40
C PRO A 301 -10.28 15.67 26.12
#